data_3510d4881b8d0413ca764a160ea7a745
#
_entry.id   3510d4881b8d0413ca764a160ea7a745
#
_cell.length_a   1.000
_cell.length_b   1.000
_cell.length_c   1.000
_cell.angle_alpha   90.00
_cell.angle_beta   90.00
_cell.angle_gamma   90.00
#
_symmetry.space_group_name_H-M   'P 1'
#
loop_
_entity.id
_entity.type
_entity.pdbx_description
1 polymer ?
#
loop_
_entity_poly.entity_id
_entity_poly.type
_entity_poly.pdbx_seq_one_letter_code
_entity_poly.pdbx_strand_id
1 'polypeptide(L)'
;MSAELLPSIELEVGPRPDAAVIWLHGLGADGNDFVPIVEEMRLPSSLSMRFVFPHAPVRPVTLNNGLRMRAWYDIAPGDITHRADISGVRASQAQVEALIAREIGRGIAARRIVVAGFSQGGVIALHTGVRHAERLAGIVALSTYVVLPDLLAGEASPANRDVPIFMAHGTSDPMVRLEWGEAGHRALVAAGYRVEWHTYPMPHSVVWEEIEAVSAFLARVLA
;
A
#
# COMPACT_ATOMS: atom_id res chain seq x y z
N MET A 1 10.26 21.60 3.99
CA MET A 1 11.40 20.76 3.55
C MET A 1 10.81 19.56 2.83
N SER A 2 11.21 19.28 1.58
CA SER A 2 10.78 18.07 0.88
C SER A 2 11.34 16.85 1.61
N ALA A 3 10.50 15.80 1.78
CA ALA A 3 10.98 14.53 2.32
C ALA A 3 12.09 13.98 1.41
N GLU A 4 13.13 13.36 2.02
CA GLU A 4 14.17 12.68 1.28
C GLU A 4 13.56 11.48 0.51
N LEU A 5 13.92 11.34 -0.76
CA LEU A 5 13.47 10.22 -1.58
C LEU A 5 14.07 8.92 -1.05
N LEU A 6 13.21 7.95 -0.82
CA LEU A 6 13.64 6.61 -0.41
C LEU A 6 14.39 5.89 -1.54
N PRO A 7 15.49 5.21 -1.26
CA PRO A 7 16.08 4.26 -2.18
C PRO A 7 15.03 3.24 -2.63
N SER A 8 14.94 2.98 -3.92
CA SER A 8 13.89 2.14 -4.50
C SER A 8 14.47 1.26 -5.61
N ILE A 9 13.90 0.06 -5.76
CA ILE A 9 14.07 -0.76 -6.95
C ILE A 9 13.00 -0.34 -7.94
N GLU A 10 13.35 -0.23 -9.21
CA GLU A 10 12.41 0.12 -10.27
C GLU A 10 12.42 -0.96 -11.35
N LEU A 11 11.23 -1.39 -11.77
CA LEU A 11 11.03 -2.27 -12.92
C LEU A 11 10.07 -1.61 -13.90
N GLU A 12 10.38 -1.69 -15.18
CA GLU A 12 9.50 -1.19 -16.23
C GLU A 12 8.94 -2.36 -17.05
N VAL A 13 7.61 -2.33 -17.21
CA VAL A 13 6.85 -3.22 -18.08
C VAL A 13 6.36 -2.41 -19.26
N GLY A 14 6.73 -2.81 -20.47
CA GLY A 14 6.43 -2.06 -21.69
C GLY A 14 7.45 -0.95 -21.99
N PRO A 15 7.40 -0.32 -23.19
CA PRO A 15 8.50 0.49 -23.70
C PRO A 15 8.54 1.94 -23.19
N ARG A 16 7.46 2.47 -22.69
CA ARG A 16 7.33 3.86 -22.20
C ARG A 16 6.27 3.90 -21.10
N PRO A 17 6.67 3.79 -19.83
CA PRO A 17 5.71 3.82 -18.73
C PRO A 17 4.89 5.10 -18.70
N ASP A 18 3.58 4.97 -18.77
CA ASP A 18 2.59 6.04 -18.62
C ASP A 18 1.73 5.85 -17.36
N ALA A 19 2.03 4.80 -16.57
CA ALA A 19 1.44 4.50 -15.29
C ALA A 19 2.55 4.09 -14.29
N ALA A 20 2.24 4.15 -12.99
CA ALA A 20 3.15 3.67 -11.95
C ALA A 20 2.41 2.92 -10.85
N VAL A 21 3.10 1.93 -10.27
CA VAL A 21 2.68 1.24 -9.05
C VAL A 21 3.78 1.40 -8.02
N ILE A 22 3.50 2.11 -6.92
CA ILE A 22 4.41 2.23 -5.78
C ILE A 22 4.02 1.15 -4.79
N TRP A 23 4.89 0.13 -4.62
CA TRP A 23 4.58 -1.07 -3.83
C TRP A 23 5.41 -1.15 -2.56
N LEU A 24 4.74 -1.11 -1.42
CA LEU A 24 5.33 -1.02 -0.09
C LEU A 24 5.40 -2.41 0.56
N HIS A 25 6.58 -2.83 0.97
CA HIS A 25 6.84 -4.13 1.61
C HIS A 25 6.35 -4.18 3.07
N GLY A 26 6.29 -5.37 3.65
CA GLY A 26 5.97 -5.61 5.05
C GLY A 26 7.10 -5.27 6.02
N LEU A 27 6.81 -5.34 7.34
CA LEU A 27 7.79 -5.13 8.40
C LEU A 27 8.97 -6.11 8.28
N GLY A 28 10.19 -5.61 8.35
CA GLY A 28 11.42 -6.40 8.32
C GLY A 28 11.87 -6.84 6.93
N ALA A 29 11.00 -6.75 5.91
CA ALA A 29 11.35 -6.98 4.51
C ALA A 29 12.01 -5.76 3.87
N ASP A 30 12.19 -5.75 2.58
CA ASP A 30 12.69 -4.62 1.80
C ASP A 30 12.08 -4.57 0.39
N GLY A 31 12.53 -3.63 -0.45
CA GLY A 31 11.99 -3.47 -1.81
C GLY A 31 12.14 -4.69 -2.72
N ASN A 32 13.01 -5.67 -2.40
CA ASN A 32 13.15 -6.89 -3.21
C ASN A 32 12.00 -7.88 -3.01
N ASP A 33 11.25 -7.76 -1.91
CA ASP A 33 10.25 -8.75 -1.47
C ASP A 33 9.18 -9.04 -2.54
N PHE A 34 8.70 -7.99 -3.21
CA PHE A 34 7.64 -8.11 -4.21
C PHE A 34 8.13 -7.99 -5.67
N VAL A 35 9.41 -7.80 -5.90
CA VAL A 35 9.98 -7.73 -7.27
C VAL A 35 9.64 -8.97 -8.10
N PRO A 36 9.77 -10.21 -7.59
CA PRO A 36 9.47 -11.41 -8.37
C PRO A 36 8.00 -11.52 -8.81
N ILE A 37 7.08 -10.91 -8.07
CA ILE A 37 5.64 -10.99 -8.37
C ILE A 37 5.30 -10.31 -9.70
N VAL A 38 6.06 -9.29 -10.13
CA VAL A 38 5.79 -8.59 -11.38
C VAL A 38 5.88 -9.52 -12.59
N GLU A 39 6.81 -10.47 -12.58
CA GLU A 39 6.98 -11.44 -13.67
C GLU A 39 5.80 -12.43 -13.74
N GLU A 40 5.14 -12.64 -12.61
CA GLU A 40 3.98 -13.53 -12.49
C GLU A 40 2.65 -12.83 -12.81
N MET A 41 2.62 -11.47 -12.79
CA MET A 41 1.44 -10.71 -13.12
C MET A 41 1.09 -10.84 -14.61
N ARG A 42 -0.14 -11.24 -14.90
CA ARG A 42 -0.68 -11.31 -16.27
C ARG A 42 -1.23 -9.96 -16.69
N LEU A 43 -0.35 -8.97 -16.84
CA LEU A 43 -0.73 -7.64 -17.28
C LEU A 43 -0.97 -7.59 -18.79
N PRO A 44 -2.00 -6.87 -19.26
CA PRO A 44 -2.21 -6.66 -20.70
C PRO A 44 -0.99 -6.00 -21.35
N SER A 45 -0.60 -6.47 -22.54
CA SER A 45 0.53 -5.91 -23.29
C SER A 45 0.33 -4.46 -23.73
N SER A 46 -0.91 -3.96 -23.66
CA SER A 46 -1.25 -2.54 -23.89
C SER A 46 -0.88 -1.63 -22.72
N LEU A 47 -0.61 -2.19 -21.52
CA LEU A 47 -0.18 -1.41 -20.37
C LEU A 47 1.34 -1.24 -20.36
N SER A 48 1.77 -0.01 -20.15
CA SER A 48 3.17 0.31 -19.96
C SER A 48 3.31 1.04 -18.61
N MET A 49 3.98 0.39 -17.66
CA MET A 49 4.02 0.91 -16.30
C MET A 49 5.38 0.73 -15.62
N ARG A 50 5.64 1.56 -14.64
CA ARG A 50 6.79 1.45 -13.74
C ARG A 50 6.33 0.96 -12.38
N PHE A 51 6.94 -0.12 -11.92
CA PHE A 51 6.86 -0.56 -10.54
C PHE A 51 8.00 0.08 -9.75
N VAL A 52 7.67 0.67 -8.61
CA VAL A 52 8.60 1.31 -7.68
C VAL A 52 8.48 0.59 -6.34
N PHE A 53 9.56 -0.06 -5.91
CA PHE A 53 9.65 -0.80 -4.65
C PHE A 53 10.61 -0.08 -3.69
N PRO A 54 10.12 0.87 -2.88
CA PRO A 54 10.99 1.60 -1.96
C PRO A 54 11.42 0.73 -0.78
N HIS A 55 12.61 1.01 -0.26
CA HIS A 55 13.10 0.46 1.00
C HIS A 55 12.67 1.38 2.14
N ALA A 56 11.88 0.86 3.09
CA ALA A 56 11.57 1.58 4.32
C ALA A 56 12.84 1.91 5.12
N PRO A 57 12.85 3.00 5.90
CA PRO A 57 13.97 3.33 6.78
C PRO A 57 14.24 2.22 7.81
N VAL A 58 15.52 2.05 8.20
CA VAL A 58 15.89 1.15 9.30
C VAL A 58 15.69 1.88 10.63
N ARG A 59 14.79 1.36 11.45
CA ARG A 59 14.46 1.92 12.79
C ARG A 59 14.33 0.83 13.84
N PRO A 60 14.45 1.14 15.14
CA PRO A 60 14.10 0.20 16.20
C PRO A 60 12.58 -0.09 16.15
N VAL A 61 12.20 -1.34 16.39
CA VAL A 61 10.80 -1.78 16.45
C VAL A 61 10.50 -2.31 17.84
N THR A 62 9.59 -1.65 18.57
CA THR A 62 9.26 -1.95 19.96
C THR A 62 8.72 -3.37 20.13
N LEU A 63 7.84 -3.83 19.22
CA LEU A 63 7.30 -5.20 19.21
C LEU A 63 8.40 -6.26 19.16
N ASN A 64 9.53 -5.96 18.53
CA ASN A 64 10.69 -6.83 18.37
C ASN A 64 11.82 -6.48 19.36
N ASN A 65 11.48 -6.03 20.57
CA ASN A 65 12.43 -5.68 21.63
C ASN A 65 13.48 -4.63 21.20
N GLY A 66 13.10 -3.69 20.35
CA GLY A 66 13.98 -2.62 19.85
C GLY A 66 14.96 -3.07 18.77
N LEU A 67 14.83 -4.28 18.23
CA LEU A 67 15.64 -4.74 17.10
C LEU A 67 15.47 -3.78 15.91
N ARG A 68 16.60 -3.35 15.33
CA ARG A 68 16.60 -2.44 14.20
C ARG A 68 16.33 -3.21 12.90
N MET A 69 15.28 -2.83 12.22
CA MET A 69 14.89 -3.41 10.92
C MET A 69 14.20 -2.36 10.05
N ARG A 70 13.98 -2.68 8.78
CA ARG A 70 13.17 -1.84 7.90
C ARG A 70 11.73 -1.83 8.37
N ALA A 71 11.22 -0.63 8.65
CA ALA A 71 9.86 -0.43 9.14
C ALA A 71 9.34 0.93 8.74
N TRP A 72 8.08 0.98 8.31
CA TRP A 72 7.41 2.23 7.96
C TRP A 72 7.10 3.08 9.21
N TYR A 73 6.72 2.43 10.30
CA TYR A 73 6.46 3.06 11.60
C TYR A 73 6.76 2.07 12.73
N ASP A 74 6.83 2.52 13.96
CA ASP A 74 7.01 1.64 15.11
C ASP A 74 5.71 0.91 15.47
N ILE A 75 5.81 -0.34 15.84
CA ILE A 75 4.69 -1.14 16.34
C ILE A 75 5.00 -1.50 17.79
N ALA A 76 4.14 -1.06 18.70
CA ALA A 76 4.17 -1.47 20.10
C ALA A 76 3.18 -2.63 20.35
N PRO A 77 3.43 -3.48 21.36
CA PRO A 77 2.46 -4.50 21.76
C PRO A 77 1.11 -3.88 22.18
N GLY A 78 0.01 -4.55 21.82
CA GLY A 78 -1.35 -4.15 22.21
C GLY A 78 -2.23 -3.79 21.02
N ASP A 79 -3.05 -2.75 21.17
CA ASP A 79 -3.94 -2.29 20.10
C ASP A 79 -3.16 -1.57 19.00
N ILE A 80 -2.90 -2.29 17.91
CA ILE A 80 -2.13 -1.78 16.75
C ILE A 80 -2.92 -0.83 15.86
N THR A 81 -4.22 -0.71 16.05
CA THR A 81 -5.09 0.13 15.22
C THR A 81 -5.25 1.54 15.77
N HIS A 82 -5.56 1.68 17.08
CA HIS A 82 -5.81 2.97 17.72
C HIS A 82 -4.57 3.55 18.43
N ARG A 83 -3.58 2.71 18.77
CA ARG A 83 -2.32 3.12 19.41
C ARG A 83 -1.12 3.08 18.46
N ALA A 84 -1.37 3.34 17.18
CA ALA A 84 -0.30 3.40 16.19
C ALA A 84 0.68 4.56 16.47
N ASP A 85 1.92 4.38 16.04
CA ASP A 85 2.91 5.46 15.98
C ASP A 85 2.49 6.49 14.91
N ILE A 86 1.65 7.44 15.31
CA ILE A 86 1.11 8.47 14.40
C ILE A 86 2.23 9.26 13.72
N SER A 87 3.30 9.55 14.45
CA SER A 87 4.43 10.31 13.91
C SER A 87 5.16 9.54 12.83
N GLY A 88 5.40 8.24 13.04
CA GLY A 88 6.01 7.34 12.07
C GLY A 88 5.11 7.10 10.86
N VAL A 89 3.80 6.93 11.05
CA VAL A 89 2.84 6.80 9.95
C VAL A 89 2.84 8.06 9.07
N ARG A 90 2.79 9.25 9.66
CA ARG A 90 2.81 10.52 8.91
C ARG A 90 4.17 10.78 8.23
N ALA A 91 5.28 10.39 8.86
CA ALA A 91 6.59 10.47 8.24
C ALA A 91 6.68 9.55 7.00
N SER A 92 6.16 8.32 7.09
CA SER A 92 6.10 7.39 5.96
C SER A 92 5.13 7.84 4.88
N GLN A 93 3.99 8.44 5.25
CA GLN A 93 3.11 9.11 4.29
C GLN A 93 3.89 10.16 3.49
N ALA A 94 4.62 11.06 4.15
CA ALA A 94 5.39 12.10 3.46
C ALA A 94 6.46 11.53 2.51
N GLN A 95 7.07 10.39 2.86
CA GLN A 95 8.03 9.70 2.00
C GLN A 95 7.35 9.09 0.76
N VAL A 96 6.16 8.48 0.91
CA VAL A 96 5.39 7.96 -0.22
C VAL A 96 4.86 9.10 -1.09
N GLU A 97 4.42 10.21 -0.51
CA GLU A 97 4.03 11.42 -1.24
C GLU A 97 5.19 11.96 -2.11
N ALA A 98 6.43 11.92 -1.60
CA ALA A 98 7.61 12.30 -2.38
C ALA A 98 7.86 11.37 -3.57
N LEU A 99 7.59 10.06 -3.43
CA LEU A 99 7.65 9.09 -4.54
C LEU A 99 6.55 9.35 -5.57
N ILE A 100 5.31 9.63 -5.15
CA ILE A 100 4.22 10.01 -6.04
C ILE A 100 4.60 11.28 -6.82
N ALA A 101 5.07 12.32 -6.12
CA ALA A 101 5.52 13.55 -6.75
C ALA A 101 6.67 13.34 -7.75
N ARG A 102 7.59 12.41 -7.46
CA ARG A 102 8.66 12.02 -8.38
C ARG A 102 8.09 11.43 -9.68
N GLU A 103 7.12 10.51 -9.58
CA GLU A 103 6.50 9.91 -10.77
C GLU A 103 5.69 10.93 -11.58
N ILE A 104 5.01 11.85 -10.91
CA ILE A 104 4.33 12.98 -11.57
C ILE A 104 5.36 13.86 -12.30
N GLY A 105 6.48 14.18 -11.66
CA GLY A 105 7.58 14.93 -12.27
C GLY A 105 8.24 14.21 -13.47
N ARG A 106 8.11 12.89 -13.54
CA ARG A 106 8.54 12.05 -14.69
C ARG A 106 7.50 11.96 -15.80
N GLY A 107 6.35 12.64 -15.65
CA GLY A 107 5.29 12.72 -16.66
C GLY A 107 4.13 11.73 -16.47
N ILE A 108 4.09 10.97 -15.38
CA ILE A 108 2.98 10.07 -15.06
C ILE A 108 1.92 10.86 -14.27
N ALA A 109 0.71 11.02 -14.85
CA ALA A 109 -0.36 11.73 -14.16
C ALA A 109 -0.78 11.00 -12.86
N ALA A 110 -1.12 11.72 -11.79
CA ALA A 110 -1.55 11.12 -10.52
C ALA A 110 -2.65 10.06 -10.70
N ARG A 111 -3.63 10.31 -11.58
CA ARG A 111 -4.71 9.36 -11.92
C ARG A 111 -4.24 8.08 -12.63
N ARG A 112 -2.96 7.94 -12.91
CA ARG A 112 -2.28 6.75 -13.45
C ARG A 112 -1.30 6.14 -12.45
N ILE A 113 -1.38 6.52 -11.17
CA ILE A 113 -0.54 6.01 -10.09
C ILE A 113 -1.40 5.18 -9.14
N VAL A 114 -0.97 3.95 -8.86
CA VAL A 114 -1.51 3.08 -7.82
C VAL A 114 -0.52 3.04 -6.66
N VAL A 115 -1.03 3.13 -5.43
CA VAL A 115 -0.24 2.86 -4.23
C VAL A 115 -0.65 1.50 -3.70
N ALA A 116 0.30 0.58 -3.64
CA ALA A 116 0.11 -0.80 -3.21
C ALA A 116 0.95 -1.11 -1.97
N GLY A 117 0.53 -2.07 -1.16
CA GLY A 117 1.35 -2.52 -0.05
C GLY A 117 0.82 -3.79 0.63
N PHE A 118 1.75 -4.48 1.27
CA PHE A 118 1.51 -5.68 2.05
C PHE A 118 1.75 -5.40 3.54
N SER A 119 0.89 -5.92 4.41
CA SER A 119 1.07 -5.83 5.87
C SER A 119 1.26 -4.38 6.32
N GLN A 120 2.38 -4.04 6.97
CA GLN A 120 2.70 -2.67 7.39
C GLN A 120 2.74 -1.69 6.19
N GLY A 121 3.21 -2.12 5.02
CA GLY A 121 3.17 -1.33 3.80
C GLY A 121 1.74 -1.06 3.32
N GLY A 122 0.82 -2.01 3.49
CA GLY A 122 -0.60 -1.86 3.18
C GLY A 122 -1.28 -0.78 4.04
N VAL A 123 -0.90 -0.68 5.32
CA VAL A 123 -1.35 0.41 6.20
C VAL A 123 -0.98 1.77 5.60
N ILE A 124 0.28 1.93 5.19
CA ILE A 124 0.77 3.20 4.62
C ILE A 124 0.14 3.47 3.24
N ALA A 125 -0.07 2.42 2.43
CA ALA A 125 -0.75 2.55 1.14
C ALA A 125 -2.18 3.10 1.31
N LEU A 126 -2.98 2.52 2.22
CA LEU A 126 -4.31 3.01 2.56
C LEU A 126 -4.25 4.43 3.14
N HIS A 127 -3.38 4.64 4.14
CA HIS A 127 -3.28 5.92 4.84
C HIS A 127 -2.93 7.07 3.87
N THR A 128 -1.96 6.85 2.98
CA THR A 128 -1.54 7.84 1.99
C THR A 128 -2.58 8.01 0.90
N GLY A 129 -3.06 6.91 0.31
CA GLY A 129 -3.91 6.95 -0.87
C GLY A 129 -5.23 7.68 -0.65
N VAL A 130 -5.87 7.48 0.51
CA VAL A 130 -7.13 8.18 0.83
C VAL A 130 -6.93 9.67 1.18
N ARG A 131 -5.68 10.08 1.48
CA ARG A 131 -5.32 11.47 1.88
C ARG A 131 -4.62 12.26 0.80
N HIS A 132 -4.12 11.59 -0.25
CA HIS A 132 -3.39 12.26 -1.33
C HIS A 132 -4.22 13.37 -1.99
N ALA A 133 -3.57 14.50 -2.30
CA ALA A 133 -4.25 15.71 -2.76
C ALA A 133 -4.84 15.57 -4.16
N GLU A 134 -4.22 14.78 -5.03
CA GLU A 134 -4.67 14.53 -6.39
C GLU A 134 -5.33 13.16 -6.53
N ARG A 135 -6.20 12.98 -7.53
CA ARG A 135 -6.86 11.71 -7.82
C ARG A 135 -5.85 10.64 -8.23
N LEU A 136 -5.78 9.55 -7.45
CA LEU A 136 -5.00 8.35 -7.78
C LEU A 136 -5.83 7.36 -8.63
N ALA A 137 -5.14 6.45 -9.33
CA ALA A 137 -5.76 5.36 -10.07
C ALA A 137 -6.43 4.34 -9.15
N GLY A 138 -5.78 3.98 -8.05
CA GLY A 138 -6.28 2.99 -7.11
C GLY A 138 -5.35 2.76 -5.92
N ILE A 139 -5.84 1.97 -4.98
CA ILE A 139 -5.08 1.52 -3.79
C ILE A 139 -5.19 0.00 -3.71
N VAL A 140 -4.06 -0.69 -3.45
CA VAL A 140 -4.00 -2.12 -3.18
C VAL A 140 -3.47 -2.34 -1.77
N ALA A 141 -4.19 -3.09 -0.94
CA ALA A 141 -3.85 -3.29 0.45
C ALA A 141 -4.03 -4.77 0.84
N LEU A 142 -2.91 -5.47 0.98
CA LEU A 142 -2.86 -6.93 1.18
C LEU A 142 -2.49 -7.27 2.61
N SER A 143 -3.24 -8.20 3.24
CA SER A 143 -2.99 -8.73 4.60
C SER A 143 -2.71 -7.61 5.63
N THR A 144 -3.58 -6.61 5.70
CA THR A 144 -3.35 -5.35 6.42
C THR A 144 -4.59 -4.87 7.19
N TYR A 145 -4.48 -3.71 7.79
CA TYR A 145 -5.52 -3.08 8.60
C TYR A 145 -5.51 -1.56 8.40
N VAL A 146 -6.53 -0.86 8.92
CA VAL A 146 -6.60 0.61 8.92
C VAL A 146 -6.16 1.13 10.28
N VAL A 147 -5.18 2.04 10.29
CA VAL A 147 -4.80 2.79 11.49
C VAL A 147 -5.63 4.08 11.60
N LEU A 148 -5.93 4.49 12.82
CA LEU A 148 -6.64 5.73 13.12
C LEU A 148 -7.97 5.84 12.34
N PRO A 149 -8.84 4.82 12.39
CA PRO A 149 -10.07 4.79 11.61
C PRO A 149 -10.98 5.99 11.93
N ASP A 150 -10.94 6.50 13.16
CA ASP A 150 -11.75 7.65 13.60
C ASP A 150 -11.34 8.97 12.91
N LEU A 151 -10.10 9.07 12.43
CA LEU A 151 -9.60 10.23 11.69
C LEU A 151 -9.89 10.18 10.18
N LEU A 152 -10.29 9.00 9.68
CA LEU A 152 -10.45 8.76 8.24
C LEU A 152 -11.41 9.77 7.58
N ALA A 153 -12.59 9.96 8.16
CA ALA A 153 -13.61 10.86 7.60
C ALA A 153 -13.17 12.33 7.57
N GLY A 154 -12.41 12.76 8.59
CA GLY A 154 -11.95 14.15 8.72
C GLY A 154 -10.70 14.48 7.90
N GLU A 155 -9.89 13.48 7.58
CA GLU A 155 -8.61 13.66 6.88
C GLU A 155 -8.64 13.18 5.42
N ALA A 156 -9.72 12.52 4.99
CA ALA A 156 -9.86 12.02 3.62
C ALA A 156 -9.88 13.15 2.60
N SER A 157 -9.04 13.02 1.56
CA SER A 157 -9.00 13.99 0.45
C SER A 157 -10.28 13.90 -0.40
N PRO A 158 -10.93 15.02 -0.71
CA PRO A 158 -12.06 15.03 -1.65
C PRO A 158 -11.71 14.44 -3.02
N ALA A 159 -10.46 14.57 -3.48
CA ALA A 159 -10.00 14.04 -4.75
C ALA A 159 -10.03 12.51 -4.83
N ASN A 160 -9.91 11.83 -3.69
CA ASN A 160 -9.86 10.38 -3.60
C ASN A 160 -11.08 9.75 -2.91
N ARG A 161 -12.21 10.46 -2.77
CA ARG A 161 -13.43 9.92 -2.14
C ARG A 161 -14.00 8.69 -2.83
N ASP A 162 -13.76 8.54 -4.11
CA ASP A 162 -14.22 7.43 -4.95
C ASP A 162 -13.07 6.61 -5.53
N VAL A 163 -11.83 6.77 -4.98
CA VAL A 163 -10.70 5.97 -5.43
C VAL A 163 -11.01 4.48 -5.28
N PRO A 164 -10.80 3.65 -6.33
CA PRO A 164 -10.95 2.21 -6.20
C PRO A 164 -9.95 1.65 -5.19
N ILE A 165 -10.44 0.81 -4.28
CA ILE A 165 -9.60 0.14 -3.27
C ILE A 165 -9.77 -1.37 -3.43
N PHE A 166 -8.66 -2.07 -3.58
CA PHE A 166 -8.59 -3.52 -3.50
C PHE A 166 -7.99 -3.91 -2.16
N MET A 167 -8.69 -4.74 -1.40
CA MET A 167 -8.18 -5.32 -0.16
C MET A 167 -8.31 -6.84 -0.20
N ALA A 168 -7.28 -7.53 0.26
CA ALA A 168 -7.31 -8.98 0.39
C ALA A 168 -6.63 -9.44 1.67
N HIS A 169 -7.05 -10.62 2.19
CA HIS A 169 -6.57 -11.12 3.48
C HIS A 169 -6.56 -12.64 3.55
N GLY A 170 -5.56 -13.19 4.27
CA GLY A 170 -5.51 -14.61 4.59
C GLY A 170 -6.48 -15.00 5.71
N THR A 171 -7.29 -16.03 5.50
CA THR A 171 -8.25 -16.50 6.54
C THR A 171 -7.56 -17.17 7.73
N SER A 172 -6.29 -17.56 7.57
CA SER A 172 -5.48 -18.19 8.63
C SER A 172 -4.26 -17.37 9.00
N ASP A 173 -4.33 -16.03 8.81
CA ASP A 173 -3.23 -15.10 9.09
C ASP A 173 -2.99 -14.99 10.61
N PRO A 174 -1.82 -15.45 11.13
CA PRO A 174 -1.51 -15.38 12.55
C PRO A 174 -0.87 -14.05 12.97
N MET A 175 -0.41 -13.25 12.00
CA MET A 175 0.34 -12.00 12.24
C MET A 175 -0.58 -10.80 12.26
N VAL A 176 -1.38 -10.65 11.21
CA VAL A 176 -2.45 -9.66 11.11
C VAL A 176 -3.77 -10.42 11.07
N ARG A 177 -4.48 -10.44 12.21
CA ARG A 177 -5.73 -11.20 12.31
C ARG A 177 -6.74 -10.74 11.28
N LEU A 178 -7.49 -11.68 10.71
CA LEU A 178 -8.53 -11.40 9.71
C LEU A 178 -9.52 -10.33 10.22
N GLU A 179 -9.89 -10.38 11.50
CA GLU A 179 -10.83 -9.43 12.10
C GLU A 179 -10.36 -7.97 12.02
N TRP A 180 -9.04 -7.74 12.01
CA TRP A 180 -8.48 -6.38 11.84
C TRP A 180 -8.61 -5.90 10.39
N GLY A 181 -8.38 -6.77 9.41
CA GLY A 181 -8.62 -6.49 8.00
C GLY A 181 -10.09 -6.20 7.74
N GLU A 182 -10.99 -7.03 8.26
CA GLU A 182 -12.45 -6.82 8.17
C GLU A 182 -12.90 -5.53 8.83
N ALA A 183 -12.34 -5.18 10.00
CA ALA A 183 -12.64 -3.92 10.67
C ALA A 183 -12.20 -2.72 9.82
N GLY A 184 -11.01 -2.80 9.20
CA GLY A 184 -10.52 -1.80 8.26
C GLY A 184 -11.40 -1.67 7.02
N HIS A 185 -11.82 -2.79 6.43
CA HIS A 185 -12.79 -2.81 5.33
C HIS A 185 -14.09 -2.12 5.72
N ARG A 186 -14.69 -2.48 6.85
CA ARG A 186 -15.93 -1.86 7.36
C ARG A 186 -15.77 -0.36 7.58
N ALA A 187 -14.63 0.08 8.12
CA ALA A 187 -14.35 1.50 8.35
C ALA A 187 -14.28 2.29 7.03
N LEU A 188 -13.63 1.75 6.01
CA LEU A 188 -13.55 2.36 4.68
C LEU A 188 -14.94 2.43 4.01
N VAL A 189 -15.71 1.35 4.07
CA VAL A 189 -17.09 1.32 3.53
C VAL A 189 -17.99 2.34 4.25
N ALA A 190 -17.89 2.43 5.58
CA ALA A 190 -18.62 3.41 6.38
C ALA A 190 -18.22 4.86 6.04
N ALA A 191 -16.96 5.09 5.63
CA ALA A 191 -16.48 6.37 5.12
C ALA A 191 -16.87 6.65 3.65
N GLY A 192 -17.60 5.74 3.00
CA GLY A 192 -18.14 5.89 1.64
C GLY A 192 -17.26 5.36 0.52
N TYR A 193 -16.15 4.67 0.83
CA TYR A 193 -15.29 4.07 -0.18
C TYR A 193 -15.88 2.80 -0.78
N ARG A 194 -15.62 2.56 -2.06
CA ARG A 194 -15.89 1.29 -2.74
C ARG A 194 -14.66 0.39 -2.57
N VAL A 195 -14.80 -0.64 -1.75
CA VAL A 195 -13.72 -1.58 -1.47
C VAL A 195 -14.07 -2.94 -2.07
N GLU A 196 -13.20 -3.43 -2.96
CA GLU A 196 -13.20 -4.81 -3.44
C GLU A 196 -12.49 -5.65 -2.40
N TRP A 197 -13.24 -6.47 -1.65
CA TRP A 197 -12.74 -7.28 -0.54
C TRP A 197 -12.69 -8.75 -0.89
N HIS A 198 -11.51 -9.37 -0.72
CA HIS A 198 -11.27 -10.79 -0.95
C HIS A 198 -10.64 -11.47 0.26
N THR A 199 -10.92 -12.76 0.43
CA THR A 199 -10.25 -13.60 1.41
C THR A 199 -9.74 -14.88 0.75
N TYR A 200 -8.59 -15.36 1.21
CA TYR A 200 -7.95 -16.57 0.67
C TYR A 200 -7.54 -17.51 1.80
N PRO A 201 -7.56 -18.84 1.59
CA PRO A 201 -7.14 -19.82 2.59
C PRO A 201 -5.61 -19.86 2.71
N MET A 202 -5.03 -18.79 3.23
CA MET A 202 -3.58 -18.61 3.36
C MET A 202 -3.22 -17.98 4.72
N PRO A 203 -1.96 -18.17 5.20
CA PRO A 203 -1.42 -17.45 6.35
C PRO A 203 -1.05 -16.00 5.97
N HIS A 204 -0.10 -15.37 6.68
CA HIS A 204 0.44 -14.04 6.37
C HIS A 204 1.39 -14.08 5.17
N SER A 205 0.83 -14.26 3.99
CA SER A 205 1.54 -14.43 2.71
C SER A 205 0.66 -13.95 1.56
N VAL A 206 1.09 -14.17 0.34
CA VAL A 206 0.29 -14.00 -0.88
C VAL A 206 0.14 -15.35 -1.58
N VAL A 207 -0.95 -15.54 -2.32
CA VAL A 207 -1.20 -16.71 -3.17
C VAL A 207 -1.42 -16.29 -4.60
N TRP A 208 -1.28 -17.22 -5.52
CA TRP A 208 -1.41 -16.97 -6.96
C TRP A 208 -2.75 -16.33 -7.32
N GLU A 209 -3.84 -16.83 -6.78
CA GLU A 209 -5.19 -16.32 -7.04
C GLU A 209 -5.36 -14.85 -6.60
N GLU A 210 -4.69 -14.45 -5.51
CA GLU A 210 -4.66 -13.05 -5.06
C GLU A 210 -3.88 -12.18 -6.06
N ILE A 211 -2.74 -12.65 -6.55
CA ILE A 211 -1.92 -11.92 -7.53
C ILE A 211 -2.65 -11.79 -8.88
N GLU A 212 -3.39 -12.81 -9.31
CA GLU A 212 -4.26 -12.70 -10.49
C GLU A 212 -5.35 -11.64 -10.31
N ALA A 213 -5.99 -11.60 -9.14
CA ALA A 213 -7.01 -10.60 -8.82
C ALA A 213 -6.42 -9.17 -8.76
N VAL A 214 -5.24 -9.01 -8.16
CA VAL A 214 -4.50 -7.73 -8.19
C VAL A 214 -4.15 -7.32 -9.62
N SER A 215 -3.69 -8.26 -10.46
CA SER A 215 -3.38 -7.98 -11.86
C SER A 215 -4.62 -7.50 -12.63
N ALA A 216 -5.78 -8.14 -12.42
CA ALA A 216 -7.05 -7.73 -13.00
C ALA A 216 -7.50 -6.35 -12.49
N PHE A 217 -7.30 -6.06 -11.21
CA PHE A 217 -7.57 -4.75 -10.63
C PHE A 217 -6.68 -3.67 -11.28
N LEU A 218 -5.36 -3.88 -11.37
CA LEU A 218 -4.43 -2.96 -12.02
C LEU A 218 -4.81 -2.71 -13.49
N ALA A 219 -5.12 -3.77 -14.24
CA ALA A 219 -5.55 -3.66 -15.63
C ALA A 219 -6.80 -2.78 -15.78
N ARG A 220 -7.75 -2.90 -14.85
CA ARG A 220 -9.01 -2.14 -14.87
C ARG A 220 -8.82 -0.66 -14.52
N VAL A 221 -8.01 -0.36 -13.51
CA VAL A 221 -7.86 1.03 -13.03
C VAL A 221 -6.83 1.84 -13.81
N LEU A 222 -5.99 1.15 -14.61
CA LEU A 222 -4.96 1.73 -15.47
C LEU A 222 -5.27 1.59 -16.97
N ALA A 223 -6.49 1.17 -17.31
CA ALA A 223 -6.94 1.08 -18.72
C ALA A 223 -7.03 2.47 -19.39
#